data_d617ed39e244e5719ce675a20fc4a345
#
_entry.id   d617ed39e244e5719ce675a20fc4a345
#
_cell.length_a   1.000
_cell.length_b   1.000
_cell.length_c   1.000
_cell.angle_alpha   90.00
_cell.angle_beta   90.00
_cell.angle_gamma   90.00
#
_symmetry.space_group_name_H-M   'P 1'
#
loop_
_entity.id
_entity.type
_entity.pdbx_description
1 polymer ?
#
loop_
_entity_poly.entity_id
_entity_poly.type
_entity_poly.pdbx_seq_one_letter_code
_entity_poly.pdbx_strand_id
1 'polypeptide(L)'
;MTKIKRDRVPDIEDTDFWQDVFERIELGATERSLARDFNFSHSTLRKRLNTPELHARYVQAHEGRAILHAHKIEDMLDKLEAGEMESDIARVSIDARKWLATKYYPRMFGERQQLEVKTLDVTKAYVEQLKLLMSNPNKRIKSVSAIEIEDKSAKKRGKRQKDKEV
;
A
#
# COMPACT_ATOMS: atom_id res chain seq x y z
N MET A 1 -28.63 -25.28 -14.17
CA MET A 1 -27.85 -24.02 -14.12
C MET A 1 -27.03 -23.94 -15.40
N THR A 2 -27.38 -23.05 -16.31
CA THR A 2 -26.66 -22.83 -17.58
C THR A 2 -25.32 -22.15 -17.29
N LYS A 3 -24.20 -22.80 -17.63
CA LYS A 3 -22.87 -22.17 -17.52
C LYS A 3 -22.78 -21.00 -18.50
N ILE A 4 -22.70 -19.78 -17.98
CA ILE A 4 -22.45 -18.58 -18.79
C ILE A 4 -21.06 -18.76 -19.43
N LYS A 5 -21.02 -18.79 -20.77
CA LYS A 5 -19.76 -18.83 -21.52
C LYS A 5 -19.12 -17.46 -21.37
N ARG A 6 -17.95 -17.40 -20.76
CA ARG A 6 -17.17 -16.17 -20.60
C ARG A 6 -16.19 -16.02 -21.75
N ASP A 7 -15.96 -14.81 -22.16
CA ASP A 7 -15.01 -14.49 -23.19
C ASP A 7 -13.57 -14.70 -22.69
N ARG A 8 -12.64 -14.89 -23.62
CA ARG A 8 -11.22 -15.01 -23.30
C ARG A 8 -10.64 -13.61 -23.12
N VAL A 9 -9.90 -13.39 -22.03
CA VAL A 9 -9.17 -12.14 -21.83
C VAL A 9 -8.14 -11.99 -22.95
N PRO A 10 -8.07 -10.81 -23.63
CA PRO A 10 -7.12 -10.54 -24.67
C PRO A 10 -5.67 -10.78 -24.28
N ASP A 11 -4.82 -10.98 -25.29
CA ASP A 11 -3.39 -11.15 -25.06
C ASP A 11 -2.75 -9.81 -24.65
N ILE A 12 -1.57 -9.87 -24.06
CA ILE A 12 -0.88 -8.69 -23.51
C ILE A 12 -0.50 -7.68 -24.60
N GLU A 13 -0.34 -8.16 -25.83
CA GLU A 13 0.01 -7.39 -27.02
C GLU A 13 -1.14 -6.50 -27.53
N ASP A 14 -2.38 -6.73 -27.11
CA ASP A 14 -3.51 -5.87 -27.43
C ASP A 14 -3.47 -4.57 -26.60
N THR A 15 -2.62 -3.65 -27.06
CA THR A 15 -2.33 -2.39 -26.35
C THR A 15 -3.56 -1.50 -26.19
N ASP A 16 -4.45 -1.47 -27.20
CA ASP A 16 -5.62 -0.61 -27.19
C ASP A 16 -6.65 -1.08 -26.15
N PHE A 17 -6.85 -2.41 -26.07
CA PHE A 17 -7.70 -2.99 -25.04
C PHE A 17 -7.18 -2.69 -23.63
N TRP A 18 -5.88 -2.89 -23.39
CA TRP A 18 -5.31 -2.64 -22.07
C TRP A 18 -5.29 -1.17 -21.72
N GLN A 19 -5.13 -0.29 -22.70
CA GLN A 19 -5.25 1.16 -22.48
C GLN A 19 -6.66 1.51 -21.97
N ASP A 20 -7.73 1.05 -22.64
CA ASP A 20 -9.13 1.25 -22.20
C ASP A 20 -9.37 0.71 -20.78
N VAL A 21 -8.81 -0.47 -20.48
CA VAL A 21 -8.90 -1.05 -19.12
C VAL A 21 -8.27 -0.13 -18.07
N PHE A 22 -7.07 0.40 -18.32
CA PHE A 22 -6.37 1.27 -17.37
C PHE A 22 -7.07 2.62 -17.21
N GLU A 23 -7.52 3.24 -18.27
CA GLU A 23 -8.30 4.48 -18.24
C GLU A 23 -9.58 4.32 -17.42
N ARG A 24 -10.29 3.20 -17.59
CA ARG A 24 -11.48 2.92 -16.77
C ARG A 24 -11.15 2.71 -15.28
N ILE A 25 -10.00 2.10 -14.97
CA ILE A 25 -9.52 1.97 -13.57
C ILE A 25 -9.25 3.36 -12.98
N GLU A 26 -8.56 4.24 -13.71
CA GLU A 26 -8.31 5.62 -13.29
C GLU A 26 -9.62 6.37 -13.03
N LEU A 27 -10.62 6.20 -13.89
CA LEU A 27 -11.96 6.78 -13.74
C LEU A 27 -12.78 6.16 -12.62
N GLY A 28 -12.28 5.10 -11.98
CA GLY A 28 -12.91 4.52 -10.79
C GLY A 28 -13.56 3.15 -11.01
N ALA A 29 -13.43 2.53 -12.19
CA ALA A 29 -13.91 1.17 -12.39
C ALA A 29 -13.16 0.18 -11.48
N THR A 30 -13.87 -0.84 -11.01
CA THR A 30 -13.29 -1.92 -10.23
C THR A 30 -12.97 -3.11 -11.13
N GLU A 31 -12.03 -3.96 -10.73
CA GLU A 31 -11.75 -5.22 -11.44
C GLU A 31 -13.02 -6.06 -11.67
N ARG A 32 -13.96 -6.02 -10.70
CA ARG A 32 -15.21 -6.78 -10.80
C ARG A 32 -16.18 -6.15 -11.81
N SER A 33 -16.27 -4.82 -11.88
CA SER A 33 -17.09 -4.15 -12.89
C SER A 33 -16.53 -4.41 -14.29
N LEU A 34 -15.22 -4.24 -14.48
CA LEU A 34 -14.55 -4.51 -15.75
C LEU A 34 -14.74 -5.98 -16.22
N ALA A 35 -14.56 -6.94 -15.30
CA ALA A 35 -14.78 -8.34 -15.62
C ALA A 35 -16.21 -8.63 -16.06
N ARG A 36 -17.20 -7.92 -15.50
CA ARG A 36 -18.62 -8.03 -15.90
C ARG A 36 -18.86 -7.36 -17.24
N ASP A 37 -18.37 -6.15 -17.42
CA ASP A 37 -18.58 -5.34 -18.62
C ASP A 37 -17.97 -6.00 -19.87
N PHE A 38 -16.82 -6.63 -19.72
CA PHE A 38 -16.15 -7.40 -20.77
C PHE A 38 -16.49 -8.90 -20.78
N ASN A 39 -17.45 -9.34 -19.96
CA ASN A 39 -17.84 -10.75 -19.82
C ASN A 39 -16.67 -11.73 -19.51
N PHE A 40 -15.68 -11.27 -18.74
CA PHE A 40 -14.52 -12.09 -18.36
C PHE A 40 -14.70 -12.77 -16.99
N SER A 41 -13.84 -13.73 -16.72
CA SER A 41 -13.63 -14.19 -15.36
C SER A 41 -12.82 -13.17 -14.57
N HIS A 42 -13.37 -12.70 -13.43
CA HIS A 42 -12.64 -11.78 -12.53
C HIS A 42 -11.26 -12.32 -12.13
N SER A 43 -11.17 -13.62 -11.82
CA SER A 43 -9.89 -14.25 -11.45
C SER A 43 -8.87 -14.25 -12.59
N THR A 44 -9.34 -14.42 -13.84
CA THR A 44 -8.47 -14.40 -15.02
C THR A 44 -8.00 -12.99 -15.33
N LEU A 45 -8.90 -11.99 -15.28
CA LEU A 45 -8.54 -10.58 -15.45
C LEU A 45 -7.51 -10.15 -14.41
N ARG A 46 -7.75 -10.46 -13.14
CA ARG A 46 -6.83 -10.12 -12.04
C ARG A 46 -5.45 -10.77 -12.21
N LYS A 47 -5.40 -12.03 -12.63
CA LYS A 47 -4.11 -12.69 -12.92
C LYS A 47 -3.34 -11.98 -14.04
N ARG A 48 -4.04 -11.54 -15.11
CA ARG A 48 -3.43 -10.77 -16.20
C ARG A 48 -2.89 -9.42 -15.73
N LEU A 49 -3.69 -8.64 -15.02
CA LEU A 49 -3.28 -7.33 -14.49
C LEU A 49 -2.05 -7.41 -13.56
N ASN A 50 -1.84 -8.55 -12.90
CA ASN A 50 -0.68 -8.77 -12.03
C ASN A 50 0.51 -9.43 -12.75
N THR A 51 0.50 -9.57 -14.07
CA THR A 51 1.69 -9.99 -14.83
C THR A 51 2.74 -8.88 -14.84
N PRO A 52 4.05 -9.21 -14.88
CA PRO A 52 5.11 -8.20 -14.83
C PRO A 52 4.96 -7.09 -15.89
N GLU A 53 4.46 -7.45 -17.07
CA GLU A 53 4.31 -6.55 -18.21
C GLU A 53 3.22 -5.50 -18.01
N LEU A 54 2.12 -5.86 -17.33
CA LEU A 54 0.97 -4.97 -17.12
C LEU A 54 0.96 -4.35 -15.72
N HIS A 55 1.68 -4.96 -14.75
CA HIS A 55 1.61 -4.57 -13.35
C HIS A 55 2.02 -3.10 -13.10
N ALA A 56 3.06 -2.63 -13.77
CA ALA A 56 3.51 -1.24 -13.62
C ALA A 56 2.41 -0.24 -14.05
N ARG A 57 1.77 -0.49 -15.18
CA ARG A 57 0.65 0.33 -15.67
C ARG A 57 -0.60 0.20 -14.79
N TYR A 58 -0.85 -0.98 -14.26
CA TYR A 58 -1.93 -1.22 -13.33
C TYR A 58 -1.76 -0.41 -12.02
N VAL A 59 -0.53 -0.37 -11.47
CA VAL A 59 -0.21 0.47 -10.31
C VAL A 59 -0.39 1.95 -10.65
N GLN A 60 0.11 2.40 -11.80
CA GLN A 60 -0.04 3.78 -12.26
C GLN A 60 -1.52 4.19 -12.40
N ALA A 61 -2.38 3.31 -12.93
CA ALA A 61 -3.81 3.56 -13.03
C ALA A 61 -4.47 3.72 -11.63
N HIS A 62 -4.02 2.98 -10.63
CA HIS A 62 -4.47 3.18 -9.25
C HIS A 62 -3.95 4.49 -8.64
N GLU A 63 -2.74 4.92 -8.97
CA GLU A 63 -2.22 6.24 -8.57
C GLU A 63 -3.05 7.37 -9.20
N GLY A 64 -3.40 7.26 -10.48
CA GLY A 64 -4.31 8.20 -11.16
C GLY A 64 -5.69 8.25 -10.50
N ARG A 65 -6.22 7.09 -10.12
CA ARG A 65 -7.48 7.00 -9.36
C ARG A 65 -7.40 7.71 -7.99
N ALA A 66 -6.27 7.64 -7.30
CA ALA A 66 -6.10 8.37 -6.04
C ALA A 66 -6.15 9.89 -6.23
N ILE A 67 -5.53 10.39 -7.30
CA ILE A 67 -5.58 11.80 -7.69
C ILE A 67 -7.03 12.22 -8.02
N LEU A 68 -7.76 11.37 -8.74
CA LEU A 68 -9.19 11.62 -9.00
C LEU A 68 -10.01 11.73 -7.70
N HIS A 69 -9.70 10.94 -6.67
CA HIS A 69 -10.35 11.09 -5.38
C HIS A 69 -10.03 12.42 -4.71
N ALA A 70 -8.80 12.95 -4.84
CA ALA A 70 -8.43 14.26 -4.34
C ALA A 70 -9.23 15.38 -5.04
N HIS A 71 -9.27 15.39 -6.38
CA HIS A 71 -10.08 16.37 -7.12
C HIS A 71 -11.57 16.33 -6.74
N LYS A 72 -12.12 15.13 -6.55
CA LYS A 72 -13.52 15.00 -6.09
C LYS A 72 -13.75 15.52 -4.67
N ILE A 73 -12.74 15.62 -3.84
CA ILE A 73 -12.83 16.28 -2.53
C ILE A 73 -12.93 17.79 -2.74
N GLU A 74 -12.13 18.36 -3.64
CA GLU A 74 -12.20 19.79 -4.01
C GLU A 74 -13.60 20.14 -4.55
N ASP A 75 -14.12 19.38 -5.53
CA ASP A 75 -15.49 19.54 -6.04
C ASP A 75 -16.58 19.50 -4.95
N MET A 76 -16.36 18.66 -3.92
CA MET A 76 -17.31 18.56 -2.80
C MET A 76 -17.24 19.76 -1.86
N LEU A 77 -16.05 20.33 -1.66
CA LEU A 77 -15.88 21.55 -0.86
C LEU A 77 -16.55 22.73 -1.55
N ASP A 78 -16.37 22.87 -2.87
CA ASP A 78 -17.01 23.92 -3.66
C ASP A 78 -18.55 23.83 -3.55
N LYS A 79 -19.12 22.61 -3.64
CA LYS A 79 -20.55 22.38 -3.47
C LYS A 79 -21.05 22.67 -2.07
N LEU A 80 -20.25 22.38 -1.05
CA LEU A 80 -20.57 22.68 0.34
C LEU A 80 -20.60 24.19 0.56
N GLU A 81 -19.61 24.93 0.03
CA GLU A 81 -19.53 26.39 0.12
C GLU A 81 -20.71 27.05 -0.64
N ALA A 82 -21.13 26.48 -1.77
CA ALA A 82 -22.30 26.93 -2.51
C ALA A 82 -23.64 26.60 -1.83
N GLY A 83 -23.64 25.83 -0.73
CA GLY A 83 -24.85 25.37 -0.05
C GLY A 83 -25.62 24.26 -0.80
N GLU A 84 -25.01 23.64 -1.81
CA GLU A 84 -25.61 22.58 -2.64
C GLU A 84 -25.49 21.19 -1.98
N MET A 85 -24.71 21.06 -0.91
CA MET A 85 -24.45 19.81 -0.21
C MET A 85 -24.61 19.98 1.29
N GLU A 86 -25.21 18.98 1.95
CA GLU A 86 -25.31 18.93 3.40
C GLU A 86 -23.95 18.60 4.05
N SER A 87 -23.61 19.29 5.15
CA SER A 87 -22.30 19.21 5.80
C SER A 87 -21.96 17.79 6.31
N ASP A 88 -22.95 17.06 6.83
CA ASP A 88 -22.73 15.70 7.34
C ASP A 88 -22.44 14.71 6.21
N ILE A 89 -23.15 14.84 5.08
CA ILE A 89 -22.91 14.02 3.88
C ILE A 89 -21.53 14.35 3.30
N ALA A 90 -21.18 15.64 3.21
CA ALA A 90 -19.87 16.08 2.73
C ALA A 90 -18.76 15.48 3.57
N ARG A 91 -18.83 15.58 4.90
CA ARG A 91 -17.83 15.05 5.84
C ARG A 91 -17.58 13.54 5.64
N VAL A 92 -18.63 12.74 5.66
CA VAL A 92 -18.53 11.28 5.47
C VAL A 92 -17.93 10.93 4.11
N SER A 93 -18.35 11.65 3.05
CA SER A 93 -17.87 11.43 1.69
C SER A 93 -16.39 11.81 1.52
N ILE A 94 -15.96 12.93 2.12
CA ILE A 94 -14.57 13.39 2.12
C ILE A 94 -13.68 12.40 2.86
N ASP A 95 -14.09 11.95 4.05
CA ASP A 95 -13.31 10.99 4.85
C ASP A 95 -13.15 9.65 4.11
N ALA A 96 -14.20 9.15 3.48
CA ALA A 96 -14.14 7.95 2.66
C ALA A 96 -13.17 8.11 1.47
N ARG A 97 -13.17 9.28 0.79
CA ARG A 97 -12.27 9.55 -0.35
C ARG A 97 -10.81 9.72 0.10
N LYS A 98 -10.56 10.39 1.22
CA LYS A 98 -9.22 10.47 1.82
C LYS A 98 -8.67 9.07 2.10
N TRP A 99 -9.48 8.22 2.73
CA TRP A 99 -9.08 6.85 3.01
C TRP A 99 -8.76 6.07 1.73
N LEU A 100 -9.58 6.19 0.67
CA LEU A 100 -9.33 5.54 -0.62
C LEU A 100 -8.04 6.06 -1.27
N ALA A 101 -7.82 7.39 -1.29
CA ALA A 101 -6.60 7.99 -1.83
C ALA A 101 -5.34 7.44 -1.14
N THR A 102 -5.34 7.35 0.20
CA THR A 102 -4.21 6.79 0.96
C THR A 102 -3.96 5.31 0.64
N LYS A 103 -5.00 4.53 0.31
CA LYS A 103 -4.85 3.11 -0.05
C LYS A 103 -4.33 2.92 -1.48
N TYR A 104 -4.78 3.74 -2.42
CA TYR A 104 -4.36 3.63 -3.82
C TYR A 104 -2.99 4.24 -4.09
N TYR A 105 -2.64 5.36 -3.42
CA TYR A 105 -1.35 6.01 -3.59
C TYR A 105 -0.72 6.43 -2.24
N PRO A 106 -0.24 5.47 -1.45
CA PRO A 106 0.28 5.74 -0.10
C PRO A 106 1.55 6.60 -0.10
N ARG A 107 2.32 6.62 -1.19
CA ARG A 107 3.52 7.46 -1.30
C ARG A 107 3.20 8.96 -1.29
N MET A 108 2.05 9.34 -1.87
CA MET A 108 1.62 10.74 -1.97
C MET A 108 0.66 11.13 -0.85
N PHE A 109 -0.33 10.28 -0.55
CA PHE A 109 -1.42 10.58 0.37
C PHE A 109 -1.32 9.85 1.72
N GLY A 110 -0.38 8.91 1.87
CA GLY A 110 -0.17 8.20 3.13
C GLY A 110 0.44 9.11 4.19
N GLU A 111 0.09 8.88 5.44
CA GLU A 111 0.78 9.49 6.56
C GLU A 111 2.26 9.07 6.49
N ARG A 112 3.15 10.03 6.36
CA ARG A 112 4.57 9.80 6.52
C ARG A 112 4.80 9.48 7.99
N GLN A 113 4.79 8.21 8.35
CA GLN A 113 5.44 7.81 9.58
C GLN A 113 6.90 8.19 9.41
N GLN A 114 7.30 9.28 10.07
CA GLN A 114 8.71 9.51 10.34
C GLN A 114 9.14 8.34 11.24
N LEU A 115 9.58 7.26 10.61
CA LEU A 115 10.47 6.34 11.27
C LEU A 115 11.73 7.17 11.57
N GLU A 116 11.73 7.83 12.73
CA GLU A 116 12.98 8.21 13.38
C GLU A 116 13.71 6.89 13.65
N VAL A 117 14.39 6.41 12.61
CA VAL A 117 15.38 5.38 12.81
C VAL A 117 16.40 6.05 13.71
N LYS A 118 16.44 5.65 14.98
CA LYS A 118 17.48 6.01 15.94
C LYS A 118 18.80 5.34 15.52
N THR A 119 19.25 5.63 14.29
CA THR A 119 20.57 5.22 13.77
C THR A 119 21.70 5.94 14.49
N LEU A 120 21.38 7.03 15.22
CA LEU A 120 22.35 7.81 15.97
C LEU A 120 22.98 7.04 17.14
N ASP A 121 22.24 6.13 17.77
CA ASP A 121 22.77 5.40 18.92
C ASP A 121 23.74 4.28 18.50
N VAL A 122 23.50 3.63 17.38
CA VAL A 122 24.38 2.56 16.86
C VAL A 122 25.71 3.16 16.38
N THR A 123 25.67 4.31 15.69
CA THR A 123 26.87 5.00 15.20
C THR A 123 27.71 5.57 16.36
N LYS A 124 27.07 6.12 17.39
CA LYS A 124 27.77 6.61 18.58
C LYS A 124 28.42 5.46 19.35
N ALA A 125 27.70 4.37 19.58
CA ALA A 125 28.23 3.18 20.24
C ALA A 125 29.42 2.58 19.46
N TYR A 126 29.33 2.57 18.12
CA TYR A 126 30.42 2.09 17.28
C TYR A 126 31.64 3.00 17.31
N VAL A 127 31.44 4.32 17.28
CA VAL A 127 32.52 5.31 17.41
C VAL A 127 33.18 5.27 18.79
N GLU A 128 32.43 5.08 19.88
CA GLU A 128 32.98 4.88 21.22
C GLU A 128 33.78 3.57 21.32
N GLN A 129 33.27 2.49 20.75
CA GLN A 129 33.99 1.22 20.68
C GLN A 129 35.30 1.35 19.90
N LEU A 130 35.33 2.07 18.78
CA LEU A 130 36.55 2.36 18.01
C LEU A 130 37.53 3.21 18.81
N LYS A 131 37.09 4.23 19.54
CA LYS A 131 37.91 5.05 20.42
C LYS A 131 38.55 4.21 21.52
N LEU A 132 37.80 3.30 22.13
CA LEU A 132 38.32 2.37 23.15
C LEU A 132 39.32 1.39 22.59
N LEU A 133 39.17 0.91 21.37
CA LEU A 133 40.12 0.05 20.68
C LEU A 133 41.41 0.80 20.31
N MET A 134 41.31 2.05 19.88
CA MET A 134 42.45 2.90 19.55
C MET A 134 43.26 3.34 20.77
N SER A 135 42.59 3.51 21.93
CA SER A 135 43.23 3.90 23.19
C SER A 135 43.96 2.74 23.90
N ASN A 136 43.69 1.47 23.53
CA ASN A 136 44.26 0.29 24.18
C ASN A 136 44.71 -0.77 23.15
N PRO A 137 45.86 -0.57 22.47
CA PRO A 137 46.32 -1.45 21.38
C PRO A 137 46.68 -2.87 21.83
N ASN A 138 46.78 -3.15 23.14
CA ASN A 138 47.16 -4.44 23.69
C ASN A 138 46.00 -5.35 24.14
N LYS A 139 44.72 -4.94 24.01
CA LYS A 139 43.60 -5.86 24.23
C LYS A 139 43.30 -6.63 22.95
N ARG A 140 43.73 -7.89 22.89
CA ARG A 140 43.28 -8.86 21.88
C ARG A 140 41.73 -8.85 21.85
N ILE A 141 41.18 -8.55 20.68
CA ILE A 141 39.74 -8.59 20.40
C ILE A 141 39.27 -10.02 20.69
N LYS A 142 38.59 -10.23 21.82
CA LYS A 142 37.76 -11.41 21.97
C LYS A 142 36.64 -11.26 20.95
N SER A 143 36.52 -12.22 20.04
CA SER A 143 35.48 -12.28 19.04
C SER A 143 34.15 -11.86 19.66
N VAL A 144 33.54 -10.82 19.08
CA VAL A 144 32.17 -10.41 19.43
C VAL A 144 31.26 -11.52 18.93
N SER A 145 31.00 -12.49 19.83
CA SER A 145 29.90 -13.42 19.64
C SER A 145 28.63 -12.58 19.51
N ALA A 146 27.86 -12.89 18.49
CA ALA A 146 26.66 -12.23 18.04
C ALA A 146 25.88 -11.50 19.16
N ILE A 147 25.63 -10.21 18.93
CA ILE A 147 24.67 -9.45 19.74
C ILE A 147 23.34 -10.20 19.62
N GLU A 148 22.94 -10.89 20.69
CA GLU A 148 21.58 -11.44 20.82
C GLU A 148 20.63 -10.26 20.76
N ILE A 149 20.02 -10.07 19.60
CA ILE A 149 18.84 -9.22 19.46
C ILE A 149 17.71 -9.99 20.15
N GLU A 150 17.49 -9.71 21.42
CA GLU A 150 16.29 -10.19 22.12
C GLU A 150 15.06 -9.68 21.38
N ASP A 151 14.46 -10.55 20.60
CA ASP A 151 13.21 -10.29 19.91
C ASP A 151 12.06 -10.23 20.92
N LYS A 152 11.79 -9.02 21.42
CA LYS A 152 10.67 -8.76 22.35
C LYS A 152 9.31 -9.09 21.74
N SER A 153 9.23 -9.44 20.46
CA SER A 153 8.00 -9.87 19.78
C SER A 153 7.58 -11.28 20.15
N ALA A 154 8.52 -12.16 20.50
CA ALA A 154 8.23 -13.55 20.87
C ALA A 154 7.53 -13.67 22.25
N LYS A 155 7.79 -12.73 23.17
CA LYS A 155 7.23 -12.79 24.54
C LYS A 155 5.74 -12.41 24.61
N LYS A 156 5.20 -11.73 23.59
CA LYS A 156 3.77 -11.34 23.54
C LYS A 156 2.85 -12.44 22.99
N ARG A 157 3.38 -13.40 22.23
CA ARG A 157 2.59 -14.51 21.67
C ARG A 157 2.35 -15.65 22.67
N GLY A 158 3.28 -15.88 23.59
CA GLY A 158 3.14 -16.95 24.61
C GLY A 158 2.11 -16.67 25.72
N LYS A 159 1.73 -15.41 25.94
CA LYS A 159 0.77 -15.04 26.99
C LYS A 159 -0.70 -15.15 26.56
N ARG A 160 -0.98 -15.15 25.25
CA ARG A 160 -2.35 -15.26 24.72
C ARG A 160 -2.90 -16.68 24.56
N GLN A 161 -2.03 -17.69 24.70
CA GLN A 161 -2.45 -19.10 24.61
C GLN A 161 -2.78 -19.74 25.96
N LYS A 162 -2.36 -19.14 27.07
CA LYS A 162 -2.66 -19.68 28.41
C LYS A 162 -4.00 -19.24 29.02
N ASP A 163 -4.65 -18.22 28.43
CA ASP A 163 -5.93 -17.71 28.94
C ASP A 163 -7.15 -18.27 28.18
N LYS A 164 -6.98 -19.35 27.42
CA LYS A 164 -8.06 -20.04 26.70
C LYS A 164 -8.33 -21.48 27.18
N GLU A 165 -7.66 -21.94 28.21
CA GLU A 165 -7.90 -23.26 28.81
C GLU A 165 -8.17 -23.13 30.33
N VAL A 166 -9.23 -22.36 30.67
CA VAL A 166 -9.94 -22.49 31.96
C VAL A 166 -11.43 -22.27 31.68
#